data_ef93eddcb9a5c5e1447d2f8905b6d41e
#
_entry.id   ef93eddcb9a5c5e1447d2f8905b6d41e
#
_cell.length_a   1.000
_cell.length_b   1.000
_cell.length_c   1.000
_cell.angle_alpha   90.00
_cell.angle_beta   90.00
_cell.angle_gamma   90.00
#
_symmetry.space_group_name_H-M   'P 1'
#
loop_
_entity.id
_entity.type
_entity.pdbx_description
1 polymer ?
#
loop_
_entity_poly.entity_id
_entity_poly.type
_entity_poly.pdbx_seq_one_letter_code
_entity_poly.pdbx_strand_id
1 'polypeptide(L)'
;MPSKPNEDHSFTKIDLEKKPSFKKKPIARKKVTKKKVVKPARNTTKVVGGKAAPKKKVESLKDKKVNRELNDIYKNDDGSMPNMKNFKRKKSGGLFRAFMVLIIASAFLAGVAWVGFFVFQPQLQFAEKDVVLEIEGNEDITAGQEVKYRIRYRNSQNMPLSKVVLQVRYPEGFVFEDSSVPPTNDKKDEWTLGSLEEHASGYIDIYGRLYGDLSRKQSFRAFLNYYPSNFSSEFQKVFSLNTEVTESPVELNIKAIEEVVPGTETEFILEFTVADEIGRDNLAIMLEPSGGFAKTGSSIDSDEENEYLWSLASVGEENKLVIKGSFNPEGSVEDVKMIFKVVGWKDSERQVDPYVYLNKEIDIKLLKTDLAVNLAINGSLSDITVEPGEILNTSVVLRNAGEAPLKNVSVRL
;
A
#
# COMPACT_ATOMS: atom_id res chain seq x y z
N MET A 1 -49.51 -15.60 44.94
CA MET A 1 -48.63 -14.46 45.24
C MET A 1 -47.24 -14.99 45.53
N PRO A 2 -46.30 -14.80 44.66
CA PRO A 2 -44.89 -15.17 44.88
C PRO A 2 -44.06 -13.93 45.17
N SER A 3 -43.17 -14.04 46.11
CA SER A 3 -42.18 -13.06 46.54
C SER A 3 -41.03 -12.93 45.54
N LYS A 4 -40.69 -11.71 45.19
CA LYS A 4 -39.51 -11.33 44.41
C LYS A 4 -38.24 -11.50 45.27
N PRO A 5 -37.11 -11.94 44.71
CA PRO A 5 -35.79 -11.69 45.26
C PRO A 5 -35.17 -10.40 44.69
N ASN A 6 -34.47 -9.73 45.55
CA ASN A 6 -33.74 -8.48 45.39
C ASN A 6 -32.56 -8.61 44.43
N GLU A 7 -32.46 -7.64 43.56
CA GLU A 7 -31.25 -7.31 42.81
C GLU A 7 -30.35 -6.43 43.67
N ASP A 8 -29.08 -6.78 43.74
CA ASP A 8 -27.98 -5.86 44.00
C ASP A 8 -26.68 -6.47 43.50
N HIS A 9 -26.31 -6.17 42.28
CA HIS A 9 -24.91 -6.28 41.82
C HIS A 9 -24.48 -4.97 41.22
N SER A 10 -23.80 -4.18 42.03
CA SER A 10 -23.05 -2.99 41.67
C SER A 10 -22.01 -3.27 40.57
N PHE A 11 -22.22 -2.72 39.41
CA PHE A 11 -21.20 -2.66 38.36
C PHE A 11 -20.10 -1.66 38.76
N THR A 12 -18.93 -2.17 39.08
CA THR A 12 -17.71 -1.39 39.20
C THR A 12 -17.30 -0.93 37.82
N LYS A 13 -17.34 0.37 37.56
CA LYS A 13 -16.76 1.01 36.36
C LYS A 13 -15.27 0.77 36.38
N ILE A 14 -14.77 0.03 35.39
CA ILE A 14 -13.35 -0.05 35.09
C ILE A 14 -13.02 1.20 34.24
N ASP A 15 -12.24 2.10 34.82
CA ASP A 15 -11.65 3.24 34.15
C ASP A 15 -10.69 2.77 33.04
N LEU A 16 -11.02 3.11 31.80
CA LEU A 16 -10.16 2.92 30.64
C LEU A 16 -8.96 3.86 30.76
N GLU A 17 -7.86 3.34 31.22
CA GLU A 17 -6.58 4.03 31.27
C GLU A 17 -6.09 4.42 29.86
N LYS A 18 -5.63 5.65 29.80
CA LYS A 18 -5.14 6.40 28.66
C LYS A 18 -4.11 5.64 27.81
N LYS A 19 -4.36 5.56 26.52
CA LYS A 19 -3.37 5.23 25.49
C LYS A 19 -2.18 6.18 25.57
N PRO A 20 -0.93 5.70 25.55
CA PRO A 20 0.23 6.58 25.48
C PRO A 20 0.27 7.29 24.12
N SER A 21 0.22 8.61 24.15
CA SER A 21 0.40 9.43 22.95
C SER A 21 1.87 9.40 22.55
N PHE A 22 2.17 8.76 21.44
CA PHE A 22 3.47 8.90 20.77
C PHE A 22 3.61 10.31 20.21
N LYS A 23 4.30 11.19 20.94
CA LYS A 23 4.79 12.46 20.42
C LYS A 23 5.80 12.19 19.33
N LYS A 24 5.40 12.36 18.07
CA LYS A 24 6.32 12.48 16.94
C LYS A 24 7.21 13.70 17.15
N LYS A 25 8.50 13.48 17.38
CA LYS A 25 9.52 14.54 17.31
C LYS A 25 9.51 15.14 15.90
N PRO A 26 9.45 16.46 15.76
CA PRO A 26 9.57 17.08 14.45
C PRO A 26 11.02 16.93 13.95
N ILE A 27 11.17 16.36 12.76
CA ILE A 27 12.42 16.31 12.02
C ILE A 27 12.78 17.75 11.65
N ALA A 28 13.87 18.26 12.21
CA ALA A 28 14.40 19.58 11.92
C ALA A 28 14.79 19.67 10.43
N ARG A 29 13.98 20.37 9.65
CA ARG A 29 14.36 20.80 8.30
C ARG A 29 15.50 21.81 8.43
N LYS A 30 16.70 21.43 7.98
CA LYS A 30 17.83 22.33 7.77
C LYS A 30 17.38 23.48 6.86
N LYS A 31 17.23 24.67 7.43
CA LYS A 31 17.07 25.91 6.67
C LYS A 31 18.35 26.14 5.88
N VAL A 32 18.24 26.06 4.56
CA VAL A 32 19.24 26.56 3.64
C VAL A 32 19.27 28.07 3.79
N THR A 33 20.31 28.60 4.40
CA THR A 33 20.58 30.03 4.52
C THR A 33 20.91 30.58 3.13
N LYS A 34 19.97 31.30 2.53
CA LYS A 34 20.22 32.16 1.38
C LYS A 34 21.18 33.26 1.83
N LYS A 35 22.40 33.28 1.29
CA LYS A 35 23.34 34.38 1.40
C LYS A 35 22.65 35.66 0.88
N LYS A 36 22.42 36.60 1.80
CA LYS A 36 21.99 37.97 1.51
C LYS A 36 23.15 38.67 0.77
N VAL A 37 22.91 39.00 -0.50
CA VAL A 37 23.75 39.97 -1.23
C VAL A 37 23.52 41.32 -0.59
N VAL A 38 24.58 41.86 0.03
CA VAL A 38 24.61 43.20 0.61
C VAL A 38 24.67 44.19 -0.55
N LYS A 39 23.59 44.92 -0.78
CA LYS A 39 23.59 46.12 -1.62
C LYS A 39 24.22 47.28 -0.78
N PRO A 40 25.16 48.07 -1.35
CA PRO A 40 25.72 49.21 -0.65
C PRO A 40 24.62 50.25 -0.38
N ALA A 41 24.56 50.71 0.87
CA ALA A 41 23.62 51.71 1.32
C ALA A 41 23.88 53.04 0.61
N ARG A 42 22.88 53.57 -0.06
CA ARG A 42 22.86 54.89 -0.62
C ARG A 42 22.44 55.87 0.50
N ASN A 43 23.42 56.55 1.09
CA ASN A 43 23.16 57.61 2.05
C ASN A 43 22.44 58.75 1.33
N THR A 44 21.18 58.92 1.59
CA THR A 44 20.43 60.15 1.30
C THR A 44 20.46 61.02 2.53
N THR A 45 21.43 61.87 2.62
CA THR A 45 21.42 62.95 3.59
C THR A 45 20.47 64.06 3.12
N LYS A 46 19.37 64.24 3.79
CA LYS A 46 18.52 65.42 3.68
C LYS A 46 19.29 66.64 4.20
N VAL A 47 19.71 67.54 3.30
CA VAL A 47 20.25 68.81 3.65
C VAL A 47 19.08 69.77 3.77
N VAL A 48 18.82 70.21 4.99
CA VAL A 48 17.96 71.35 5.32
C VAL A 48 18.71 72.61 4.92
N GLY A 49 18.07 73.54 4.16
CA GLY A 49 18.63 74.73 3.67
C GLY A 49 18.95 75.75 4.79
N GLY A 50 20.22 76.05 4.94
CA GLY A 50 20.72 77.20 5.71
C GLY A 50 21.50 78.08 4.75
N LYS A 51 21.05 79.34 4.55
CA LYS A 51 21.77 80.40 3.81
C LYS A 51 23.11 80.65 4.48
N ALA A 52 24.20 80.14 3.92
CA ALA A 52 25.56 80.56 4.36
C ALA A 52 26.10 81.69 3.44
N ALA A 53 26.53 82.72 4.02
CA ALA A 53 27.17 83.89 3.40
C ALA A 53 28.41 83.47 2.60
N PRO A 54 28.79 84.22 1.51
CA PRO A 54 29.91 83.91 0.66
C PRO A 54 31.23 84.06 1.38
N LYS A 55 31.91 82.94 1.64
CA LYS A 55 33.32 82.99 2.09
C LYS A 55 34.19 83.47 0.91
N LYS A 56 34.79 84.63 1.05
CA LYS A 56 35.86 85.13 0.16
C LYS A 56 36.99 84.09 0.21
N LYS A 57 37.19 83.42 -0.93
CA LYS A 57 38.34 82.58 -1.14
C LYS A 57 39.56 83.39 -1.30
N VAL A 58 40.47 83.30 -0.35
CA VAL A 58 41.79 83.99 -0.43
C VAL A 58 42.56 83.22 -1.49
N GLU A 59 42.74 83.84 -2.67
CA GLU A 59 43.59 83.29 -3.77
C GLU A 59 45.05 83.24 -3.27
N SER A 60 45.65 82.12 -3.41
CA SER A 60 47.06 81.90 -3.12
C SER A 60 47.93 82.71 -4.11
N LEU A 61 49.10 83.22 -3.64
CA LEU A 61 50.04 83.96 -4.50
C LEU A 61 50.45 83.22 -5.77
N LYS A 62 50.37 81.89 -5.76
CA LYS A 62 50.60 81.03 -6.98
C LYS A 62 49.47 81.18 -7.95
N ASP A 63 48.21 81.22 -7.52
CA ASP A 63 47.04 81.34 -8.41
C ASP A 63 47.01 82.69 -9.13
N LYS A 64 47.47 83.75 -8.44
CA LYS A 64 47.60 85.09 -9.07
C LYS A 64 48.66 85.15 -10.19
N LYS A 65 49.77 84.41 -10.02
CA LYS A 65 50.83 84.34 -11.02
C LYS A 65 50.38 83.55 -12.27
N VAL A 66 49.75 82.38 -12.06
CA VAL A 66 49.20 81.60 -13.12
C VAL A 66 48.09 82.33 -13.85
N ASN A 67 47.22 83.03 -13.19
CA ASN A 67 46.16 83.79 -13.87
C ASN A 67 46.70 84.99 -14.64
N ARG A 68 47.84 85.63 -14.25
CA ARG A 68 48.49 86.67 -15.04
C ARG A 68 49.09 86.05 -16.32
N GLU A 69 49.81 84.99 -16.21
CA GLU A 69 50.41 84.30 -17.37
C GLU A 69 49.35 83.75 -18.36
N LEU A 70 48.22 83.23 -17.86
CA LEU A 70 47.06 82.86 -18.64
C LEU A 70 46.41 84.06 -19.35
N ASN A 71 46.28 85.16 -18.66
CA ASN A 71 45.73 86.42 -19.25
C ASN A 71 46.60 86.93 -20.37
N ASP A 72 47.91 86.82 -20.26
CA ASP A 72 48.84 87.30 -21.32
C ASP A 72 48.86 86.42 -22.56
N ILE A 73 48.60 85.11 -22.37
CA ILE A 73 48.50 84.11 -23.47
C ILE A 73 47.19 84.27 -24.25
N TYR A 74 46.11 84.66 -23.60
CA TYR A 74 44.78 84.75 -24.22
C TYR A 74 44.31 86.15 -24.55
N LYS A 75 45.19 87.19 -24.45
CA LYS A 75 44.91 88.51 -24.97
C LYS A 75 45.11 88.52 -26.53
N ASN A 76 44.13 89.05 -27.18
CA ASN A 76 44.29 89.43 -28.59
C ASN A 76 45.29 90.59 -28.77
N ASP A 77 45.83 90.79 -29.95
CA ASP A 77 46.80 91.81 -30.28
C ASP A 77 46.28 93.26 -30.00
N ASP A 78 44.96 93.43 -29.92
CA ASP A 78 44.27 94.68 -29.56
C ASP A 78 44.07 94.88 -28.04
N GLY A 79 44.57 93.95 -27.25
CA GLY A 79 44.43 93.98 -25.80
C GLY A 79 43.10 93.54 -25.22
N SER A 80 42.18 93.13 -26.02
CA SER A 80 40.86 92.63 -25.60
C SER A 80 40.87 91.13 -25.31
N MET A 81 40.00 90.70 -24.35
CA MET A 81 39.78 89.25 -24.07
C MET A 81 38.75 88.67 -25.04
N PRO A 82 38.97 87.45 -25.55
CA PRO A 82 37.97 86.81 -26.40
C PRO A 82 36.67 86.54 -25.60
N ASN A 83 35.56 86.87 -26.23
CA ASN A 83 34.25 86.77 -25.64
C ASN A 83 33.77 85.28 -25.58
N MET A 84 34.03 84.66 -24.44
CA MET A 84 33.67 83.26 -24.18
C MET A 84 32.17 82.98 -24.01
N LYS A 85 31.29 83.99 -24.10
CA LYS A 85 29.83 83.84 -23.90
C LYS A 85 29.11 83.20 -25.04
N ASN A 86 29.77 82.91 -26.15
CA ASN A 86 29.13 82.36 -27.36
C ASN A 86 29.42 80.90 -27.66
N PHE A 87 30.00 80.16 -26.72
CA PHE A 87 30.06 78.71 -26.88
C PHE A 87 28.65 78.09 -26.76
N LYS A 88 27.92 78.07 -27.85
CA LYS A 88 26.68 77.29 -27.90
C LYS A 88 27.04 75.83 -27.90
N ARG A 89 26.81 75.16 -26.75
CA ARG A 89 26.87 73.72 -26.66
C ARG A 89 25.93 73.13 -27.71
N LYS A 90 26.47 72.49 -28.73
CA LYS A 90 25.71 71.78 -29.77
C LYS A 90 24.95 70.65 -29.04
N LYS A 91 23.64 70.80 -28.79
CA LYS A 91 22.80 69.78 -28.17
C LYS A 91 22.81 68.56 -29.10
N SER A 92 23.52 67.51 -28.77
CA SER A 92 23.49 66.23 -29.46
C SER A 92 22.16 65.45 -29.14
N GLY A 93 21.02 66.08 -29.50
CA GLY A 93 19.71 65.50 -29.28
C GLY A 93 19.38 64.35 -30.25
N GLY A 94 20.20 64.17 -31.31
CA GLY A 94 19.97 63.11 -32.30
C GLY A 94 20.29 61.72 -31.78
N LEU A 95 21.43 61.56 -31.13
CA LEU A 95 21.85 60.28 -30.58
C LEU A 95 20.88 59.78 -29.47
N PHE A 96 20.42 60.68 -28.59
CA PHE A 96 19.46 60.30 -27.57
C PHE A 96 18.09 59.93 -28.16
N ARG A 97 17.63 60.63 -29.19
CA ARG A 97 16.39 60.29 -29.91
C ARG A 97 16.52 58.96 -30.64
N ALA A 98 17.65 58.71 -31.31
CA ALA A 98 17.91 57.41 -31.96
C ALA A 98 17.93 56.25 -30.98
N PHE A 99 18.52 56.45 -29.79
CA PHE A 99 18.55 55.41 -28.71
C PHE A 99 17.16 55.17 -28.14
N MET A 100 16.34 56.23 -27.92
CA MET A 100 14.95 56.09 -27.51
C MET A 100 14.10 55.34 -28.51
N VAL A 101 14.26 55.61 -29.83
CA VAL A 101 13.55 54.90 -30.89
C VAL A 101 13.96 53.40 -30.89
N LEU A 102 15.24 53.12 -30.72
CA LEU A 102 15.74 51.74 -30.64
C LEU A 102 15.15 50.98 -29.43
N ILE A 103 15.06 51.62 -28.26
CA ILE A 103 14.44 51.01 -27.05
C ILE A 103 12.94 50.71 -27.33
N ILE A 104 12.23 51.67 -27.91
CA ILE A 104 10.79 51.52 -28.21
C ILE A 104 10.58 50.39 -29.21
N ALA A 105 11.40 50.37 -30.28
CA ALA A 105 11.33 49.28 -31.27
C ALA A 105 11.65 47.90 -30.68
N SER A 106 12.69 47.84 -29.83
CA SER A 106 13.03 46.59 -29.15
C SER A 106 11.92 46.14 -28.18
N ALA A 107 11.30 47.06 -27.43
CA ALA A 107 10.17 46.77 -26.58
C ALA A 107 8.93 46.29 -27.36
N PHE A 108 8.69 46.91 -28.53
CA PHE A 108 7.61 46.48 -29.39
C PHE A 108 7.86 45.09 -29.97
N LEU A 109 9.07 44.79 -30.45
CA LEU A 109 9.46 43.47 -30.94
C LEU A 109 9.37 42.39 -29.81
N ALA A 110 9.83 42.74 -28.61
CA ALA A 110 9.69 41.87 -27.47
C ALA A 110 8.21 41.60 -27.09
N GLY A 111 7.37 42.64 -27.21
CA GLY A 111 5.92 42.50 -27.01
C GLY A 111 5.26 41.60 -28.05
N VAL A 112 5.60 41.79 -29.32
CA VAL A 112 5.11 40.93 -30.44
C VAL A 112 5.60 39.49 -30.27
N ALA A 113 6.86 39.27 -29.89
CA ALA A 113 7.40 37.94 -29.65
C ALA A 113 6.70 37.29 -28.44
N TRP A 114 6.44 38.07 -27.39
CA TRP A 114 5.74 37.56 -26.19
C TRP A 114 4.29 37.20 -26.50
N VAL A 115 3.54 38.06 -27.21
CA VAL A 115 2.17 37.75 -27.67
C VAL A 115 2.18 36.56 -28.63
N GLY A 116 3.11 36.51 -29.58
CA GLY A 116 3.29 35.39 -30.50
C GLY A 116 3.54 34.08 -29.75
N PHE A 117 4.38 34.09 -28.74
CA PHE A 117 4.64 32.92 -27.93
C PHE A 117 3.37 32.42 -27.23
N PHE A 118 2.54 33.33 -26.67
CA PHE A 118 1.29 32.93 -25.99
C PHE A 118 0.17 32.53 -26.96
N VAL A 119 0.06 33.17 -28.12
CA VAL A 119 -0.98 32.91 -29.12
C VAL A 119 -0.67 31.67 -29.96
N PHE A 120 0.60 31.47 -30.28
CA PHE A 120 1.07 30.34 -31.12
C PHE A 120 1.70 29.21 -30.28
N GLN A 121 1.58 29.20 -28.94
CA GLN A 121 1.88 27.98 -28.22
C GLN A 121 0.89 26.91 -28.73
N PRO A 122 1.34 25.90 -29.44
CA PRO A 122 0.48 24.78 -29.75
C PRO A 122 0.04 24.19 -28.39
N GLN A 123 -1.26 24.10 -28.14
CA GLN A 123 -1.85 23.47 -26.98
C GLN A 123 -1.62 21.95 -27.00
N LEU A 124 -0.49 21.51 -27.48
CA LEU A 124 0.00 20.13 -27.45
C LEU A 124 0.79 19.84 -26.18
N GLN A 125 0.36 20.43 -25.06
CA GLN A 125 0.90 20.03 -23.77
C GLN A 125 0.25 18.71 -23.40
N PHE A 126 1.03 17.64 -23.49
CA PHE A 126 0.67 16.38 -22.87
C PHE A 126 0.45 16.59 -21.37
N ALA A 127 -0.73 16.23 -20.89
CA ALA A 127 -1.04 16.22 -19.48
C ALA A 127 -1.52 14.83 -19.09
N GLU A 128 -0.76 14.13 -18.29
CA GLU A 128 -1.08 12.77 -17.80
C GLU A 128 -2.47 12.68 -17.16
N LYS A 129 -2.95 13.76 -16.53
CA LYS A 129 -4.29 13.85 -15.96
C LYS A 129 -5.42 13.71 -16.98
N ASP A 130 -5.14 13.99 -18.26
CA ASP A 130 -6.13 13.94 -19.33
C ASP A 130 -6.24 12.55 -19.98
N VAL A 131 -5.41 11.59 -19.53
CA VAL A 131 -5.61 10.16 -19.78
C VAL A 131 -6.34 9.58 -18.56
N VAL A 132 -7.57 9.10 -18.79
CA VAL A 132 -8.43 8.54 -17.76
C VAL A 132 -8.36 7.03 -17.83
N LEU A 133 -8.20 6.40 -16.68
CA LEU A 133 -8.31 4.98 -16.46
C LEU A 133 -9.09 4.77 -15.18
N GLU A 134 -10.15 3.98 -15.23
CA GLU A 134 -11.04 3.70 -14.10
C GLU A 134 -11.45 2.23 -14.11
N ILE A 135 -11.69 1.66 -12.93
CA ILE A 135 -12.22 0.31 -12.76
C ILE A 135 -13.52 0.43 -11.98
N GLU A 136 -14.58 -0.12 -12.53
CA GLU A 136 -15.88 -0.26 -11.87
C GLU A 136 -16.10 -1.75 -11.58
N GLY A 137 -16.56 -2.08 -10.38
CA GLY A 137 -16.84 -3.45 -9.94
C GLY A 137 -17.27 -3.49 -8.49
N ASN A 138 -17.63 -4.68 -8.03
CA ASN A 138 -18.01 -4.88 -6.63
C ASN A 138 -16.76 -4.83 -5.74
N GLU A 139 -16.88 -4.11 -4.63
CA GLU A 139 -15.85 -4.08 -3.59
C GLU A 139 -16.03 -5.27 -2.63
N ASP A 140 -17.27 -5.56 -2.25
CA ASP A 140 -17.65 -6.69 -1.39
C ASP A 140 -18.13 -7.85 -2.25
N ILE A 141 -17.57 -9.03 -2.02
CA ILE A 141 -17.76 -10.21 -2.87
C ILE A 141 -18.03 -11.43 -1.99
N THR A 142 -18.95 -12.27 -2.43
CA THR A 142 -19.12 -13.63 -1.89
C THR A 142 -18.13 -14.57 -2.59
N ALA A 143 -17.43 -15.42 -1.86
CA ALA A 143 -16.46 -16.37 -2.39
C ALA A 143 -17.08 -17.25 -3.49
N GLY A 144 -16.43 -17.30 -4.66
CA GLY A 144 -16.90 -18.09 -5.80
C GLY A 144 -18.09 -17.52 -6.57
N GLN A 145 -18.63 -16.37 -6.16
CA GLN A 145 -19.65 -15.65 -6.94
C GLN A 145 -19.02 -15.07 -8.21
N GLU A 146 -19.79 -15.09 -9.31
CA GLU A 146 -19.39 -14.41 -10.54
C GLU A 146 -19.31 -12.89 -10.31
N VAL A 147 -18.17 -12.31 -10.66
CA VAL A 147 -17.90 -10.89 -10.57
C VAL A 147 -17.57 -10.31 -11.93
N LYS A 148 -17.99 -9.07 -12.14
CA LYS A 148 -17.71 -8.32 -13.34
C LYS A 148 -16.93 -7.05 -12.98
N TYR A 149 -15.77 -6.90 -13.60
CA TYR A 149 -14.98 -5.66 -13.55
C TYR A 149 -15.02 -4.98 -14.90
N ARG A 150 -15.40 -3.71 -14.94
CA ARG A 150 -15.37 -2.88 -16.14
C ARG A 150 -14.21 -1.90 -16.05
N ILE A 151 -13.25 -2.05 -16.95
CA ILE A 151 -12.12 -1.13 -17.07
C ILE A 151 -12.44 -0.14 -18.16
N ARG A 152 -12.58 1.13 -17.78
CA ARG A 152 -12.82 2.25 -18.70
C ARG A 152 -11.52 3.00 -18.94
N TYR A 153 -11.25 3.31 -20.18
CA TYR A 153 -10.13 4.15 -20.59
C TYR A 153 -10.55 5.23 -21.55
N ARG A 154 -9.94 6.40 -21.45
CA ARG A 154 -10.26 7.54 -22.28
C ARG A 154 -9.03 8.41 -22.49
N ASN A 155 -8.81 8.80 -23.74
CA ASN A 155 -7.89 9.87 -24.14
C ASN A 155 -8.65 11.19 -24.19
N SER A 156 -8.52 12.05 -23.20
CA SER A 156 -9.16 13.39 -23.21
C SER A 156 -8.24 14.47 -23.79
N GLN A 157 -7.14 14.08 -24.46
CA GLN A 157 -6.19 15.00 -25.07
C GLN A 157 -6.53 15.33 -26.53
N ASN A 158 -5.92 16.41 -27.03
CA ASN A 158 -5.97 16.83 -28.44
C ASN A 158 -4.82 16.19 -29.26
N MET A 159 -4.41 14.99 -28.87
CA MET A 159 -3.40 14.22 -29.61
C MET A 159 -3.65 12.72 -29.43
N PRO A 160 -3.37 11.92 -30.45
CA PRO A 160 -3.52 10.48 -30.36
C PRO A 160 -2.46 9.85 -29.46
N LEU A 161 -2.84 8.74 -28.81
CA LEU A 161 -1.94 7.85 -28.08
C LEU A 161 -1.67 6.62 -28.96
N SER A 162 -0.41 6.26 -29.12
CA SER A 162 0.00 5.09 -29.90
C SER A 162 0.47 3.95 -28.99
N LYS A 163 0.43 2.72 -29.52
CA LYS A 163 0.87 1.50 -28.84
C LYS A 163 0.23 1.36 -27.46
N VAL A 164 -1.06 1.62 -27.38
CA VAL A 164 -1.80 1.54 -26.12
C VAL A 164 -1.97 0.08 -25.76
N VAL A 165 -1.51 -0.28 -24.56
CA VAL A 165 -1.61 -1.61 -23.99
C VAL A 165 -2.22 -1.51 -22.59
N LEU A 166 -3.30 -2.24 -22.39
CA LEU A 166 -3.90 -2.41 -21.07
C LEU A 166 -3.39 -3.70 -20.44
N GLN A 167 -2.80 -3.60 -19.25
CA GLN A 167 -2.39 -4.73 -18.43
C GLN A 167 -3.18 -4.74 -17.14
N VAL A 168 -3.51 -5.93 -16.64
CA VAL A 168 -4.26 -6.10 -15.40
C VAL A 168 -3.48 -7.00 -14.45
N ARG A 169 -3.48 -6.63 -13.18
CA ARG A 169 -3.06 -7.52 -12.11
C ARG A 169 -4.28 -7.88 -11.29
N TYR A 170 -4.66 -9.12 -11.37
CA TYR A 170 -5.76 -9.70 -10.60
C TYR A 170 -5.42 -9.79 -9.11
N PRO A 171 -6.42 -9.70 -8.23
CA PRO A 171 -6.27 -10.10 -6.83
C PRO A 171 -5.94 -11.60 -6.72
N GLU A 172 -5.33 -11.98 -5.62
CA GLU A 172 -5.06 -13.38 -5.32
C GLU A 172 -6.37 -14.17 -5.24
N GLY A 173 -6.41 -15.36 -5.83
CA GLY A 173 -7.62 -16.19 -5.87
C GLY A 173 -8.65 -15.77 -6.93
N PHE A 174 -8.34 -14.77 -7.78
CA PHE A 174 -9.20 -14.45 -8.91
C PHE A 174 -9.01 -15.44 -10.05
N VAL A 175 -10.12 -16.06 -10.46
CA VAL A 175 -10.17 -17.00 -11.58
C VAL A 175 -10.83 -16.29 -12.77
N PHE A 176 -10.04 -15.98 -13.79
CA PHE A 176 -10.53 -15.39 -15.03
C PHE A 176 -11.41 -16.40 -15.78
N GLU A 177 -12.61 -16.00 -16.20
CA GLU A 177 -13.51 -16.82 -17.01
C GLU A 177 -13.61 -16.29 -18.44
N ASP A 178 -13.94 -15.02 -18.62
CA ASP A 178 -14.16 -14.41 -19.94
C ASP A 178 -13.87 -12.90 -19.92
N SER A 179 -13.83 -12.30 -21.11
CA SER A 179 -13.79 -10.84 -21.28
C SER A 179 -14.46 -10.40 -22.57
N SER A 180 -15.01 -9.16 -22.58
CA SER A 180 -15.70 -8.58 -23.75
C SER A 180 -14.80 -8.42 -24.97
N VAL A 181 -13.49 -8.37 -24.78
CA VAL A 181 -12.45 -8.35 -25.81
C VAL A 181 -11.46 -9.46 -25.45
N PRO A 182 -11.08 -10.36 -26.35
CA PRO A 182 -10.16 -11.42 -26.04
C PRO A 182 -8.79 -10.85 -25.62
N PRO A 183 -8.16 -11.40 -24.58
CA PRO A 183 -6.82 -11.00 -24.16
C PRO A 183 -5.77 -11.35 -25.23
N THR A 184 -4.68 -10.61 -25.24
CA THR A 184 -3.62 -10.74 -26.26
C THR A 184 -2.60 -11.83 -25.88
N ASN A 185 -2.55 -12.21 -24.57
CA ASN A 185 -1.59 -13.18 -24.05
C ASN A 185 -2.25 -14.39 -23.37
N ASP A 186 -1.48 -15.46 -23.19
CA ASP A 186 -1.97 -16.72 -22.57
C ASP A 186 -2.31 -16.55 -21.06
N LYS A 187 -1.71 -15.56 -20.39
CA LYS A 187 -2.02 -15.25 -18.99
C LYS A 187 -3.35 -14.55 -18.80
N LYS A 188 -3.98 -14.13 -19.90
CA LYS A 188 -5.28 -13.45 -19.92
C LYS A 188 -5.30 -12.14 -19.11
N ASP A 189 -4.16 -11.45 -19.03
CA ASP A 189 -3.96 -10.23 -18.25
C ASP A 189 -3.52 -9.02 -19.09
N GLU A 190 -3.48 -9.15 -20.43
CA GLU A 190 -3.04 -8.09 -21.34
C GLU A 190 -3.95 -7.94 -22.56
N TRP A 191 -4.22 -6.70 -22.96
CA TRP A 191 -4.98 -6.31 -24.15
C TRP A 191 -4.21 -5.23 -24.93
N THR A 192 -3.84 -5.54 -26.15
CA THR A 192 -3.26 -4.58 -27.08
C THR A 192 -4.37 -3.78 -27.77
N LEU A 193 -4.53 -2.50 -27.39
CA LEU A 193 -5.60 -1.61 -27.89
C LEU A 193 -5.20 -0.88 -29.18
N GLY A 194 -3.91 -0.86 -29.53
CA GLY A 194 -3.40 -0.17 -30.72
C GLY A 194 -3.27 1.33 -30.55
N SER A 195 -3.95 2.12 -31.38
CA SER A 195 -3.99 3.60 -31.29
C SER A 195 -5.30 4.05 -30.64
N LEU A 196 -5.21 5.02 -29.74
CA LEU A 196 -6.37 5.68 -29.14
C LEU A 196 -6.40 7.13 -29.58
N GLU A 197 -7.30 7.43 -30.53
CA GLU A 197 -7.43 8.75 -31.14
C GLU A 197 -7.77 9.84 -30.11
N GLU A 198 -7.71 11.10 -30.53
CA GLU A 198 -8.13 12.25 -29.73
C GLU A 198 -9.57 12.06 -29.24
N HIS A 199 -9.79 12.29 -27.96
CA HIS A 199 -11.09 12.15 -27.30
C HIS A 199 -11.74 10.76 -27.38
N ALA A 200 -11.05 9.76 -27.92
CA ALA A 200 -11.55 8.40 -27.98
C ALA A 200 -11.62 7.76 -26.58
N SER A 201 -12.59 6.89 -26.41
CA SER A 201 -12.79 6.11 -25.18
C SER A 201 -13.22 4.69 -25.50
N GLY A 202 -12.95 3.79 -24.58
CA GLY A 202 -13.38 2.41 -24.65
C GLY A 202 -13.52 1.78 -23.26
N TYR A 203 -13.94 0.55 -23.25
CA TYR A 203 -14.00 -0.25 -22.04
C TYR A 203 -13.75 -1.72 -22.35
N ILE A 204 -13.31 -2.46 -21.35
CA ILE A 204 -13.21 -3.91 -21.35
C ILE A 204 -13.93 -4.41 -20.10
N ASP A 205 -14.88 -5.31 -20.32
CA ASP A 205 -15.53 -6.06 -19.25
C ASP A 205 -14.75 -7.36 -19.04
N ILE A 206 -14.39 -7.65 -17.79
CA ILE A 206 -13.72 -8.87 -17.37
C ILE A 206 -14.65 -9.61 -16.42
N TYR A 207 -14.86 -10.88 -16.68
CA TYR A 207 -15.70 -11.78 -15.90
C TYR A 207 -14.83 -12.85 -15.25
N GLY A 208 -15.16 -13.18 -14.02
CA GLY A 208 -14.46 -14.23 -13.27
C GLY A 208 -15.08 -14.46 -11.92
N ARG A 209 -14.38 -15.23 -11.09
CA ARG A 209 -14.78 -15.51 -9.71
C ARG A 209 -13.61 -15.20 -8.78
N LEU A 210 -13.92 -14.67 -7.60
CA LEU A 210 -12.92 -14.43 -6.58
C LEU A 210 -13.11 -15.41 -5.42
N TYR A 211 -12.01 -16.05 -5.04
CA TYR A 211 -11.92 -16.95 -3.91
C TYR A 211 -10.86 -16.43 -2.94
N GLY A 212 -10.88 -16.85 -1.70
CA GLY A 212 -9.83 -16.51 -0.74
C GLY A 212 -10.33 -16.29 0.67
N ASP A 213 -9.43 -15.78 1.50
CA ASP A 213 -9.69 -15.55 2.93
C ASP A 213 -10.70 -14.44 3.13
N LEU A 214 -11.63 -14.65 4.07
CA LEU A 214 -12.61 -13.64 4.46
C LEU A 214 -11.91 -12.43 5.06
N SER A 215 -12.45 -11.25 4.73
CA SER A 215 -12.01 -9.94 5.26
C SER A 215 -10.57 -9.56 4.92
N ARG A 216 -9.96 -10.24 3.94
CA ARG A 216 -8.66 -9.87 3.42
C ARG A 216 -8.81 -8.91 2.25
N LYS A 217 -8.42 -7.65 2.48
CA LYS A 217 -8.42 -6.63 1.42
C LYS A 217 -7.37 -6.93 0.37
N GLN A 218 -7.81 -6.95 -0.87
CA GLN A 218 -7.00 -7.18 -2.05
C GLN A 218 -7.21 -6.04 -3.06
N SER A 219 -6.44 -6.00 -4.13
CA SER A 219 -6.61 -4.95 -5.14
C SER A 219 -6.57 -5.52 -6.55
N PHE A 220 -7.60 -5.19 -7.30
CA PHE A 220 -7.62 -5.31 -8.75
C PHE A 220 -6.95 -4.07 -9.33
N ARG A 221 -5.87 -4.22 -10.10
CA ARG A 221 -5.08 -3.10 -10.64
C ARG A 221 -5.07 -3.14 -12.14
N ALA A 222 -5.27 -1.98 -12.76
CA ALA A 222 -5.11 -1.81 -14.20
C ALA A 222 -3.96 -0.82 -14.48
N PHE A 223 -3.21 -1.11 -15.53
CA PHE A 223 -2.08 -0.34 -16.02
C PHE A 223 -2.33 -0.07 -17.50
N LEU A 224 -2.44 1.20 -17.87
CA LEU A 224 -2.54 1.61 -19.25
C LEU A 224 -1.20 2.20 -19.69
N ASN A 225 -0.47 1.48 -20.53
CA ASN A 225 0.79 1.89 -21.11
C ASN A 225 0.54 2.51 -22.49
N TYR A 226 1.19 3.63 -22.81
CA TYR A 226 0.95 4.34 -24.06
C TYR A 226 2.10 5.30 -24.40
N TYR A 227 2.18 5.67 -25.68
CA TYR A 227 3.09 6.68 -26.20
C TYR A 227 2.27 7.83 -26.77
N PRO A 228 2.33 9.06 -26.20
CA PRO A 228 1.77 10.25 -26.85
C PRO A 228 2.48 10.50 -28.19
N SER A 229 1.75 10.91 -29.23
CA SER A 229 2.30 11.03 -30.59
C SER A 229 3.47 12.01 -30.74
N ASN A 230 3.59 12.95 -29.80
CA ASN A 230 4.67 13.94 -29.76
C ASN A 230 5.82 13.58 -28.80
N PHE A 231 5.79 12.37 -28.18
CA PHE A 231 6.82 11.87 -27.26
C PHE A 231 7.35 10.52 -27.73
N SER A 232 8.64 10.31 -27.49
CA SER A 232 9.29 9.00 -27.71
C SER A 232 9.35 8.12 -26.45
N SER A 233 8.89 8.64 -25.31
CA SER A 233 8.87 7.94 -24.03
C SER A 233 7.52 7.27 -23.78
N GLU A 234 7.55 6.13 -23.14
CA GLU A 234 6.38 5.43 -22.66
C GLU A 234 5.86 6.09 -21.38
N PHE A 235 4.55 6.20 -21.29
CA PHE A 235 3.83 6.65 -20.12
C PHE A 235 2.92 5.54 -19.61
N GLN A 236 2.64 5.54 -18.30
CA GLN A 236 1.76 4.57 -17.67
C GLN A 236 0.75 5.27 -16.79
N LYS A 237 -0.53 4.96 -17.01
CA LYS A 237 -1.61 5.32 -16.09
C LYS A 237 -1.99 4.11 -15.27
N VAL A 238 -2.14 4.28 -13.96
CA VAL A 238 -2.49 3.19 -13.04
C VAL A 238 -3.78 3.54 -12.31
N PHE A 239 -4.64 2.54 -12.17
CA PHE A 239 -5.81 2.61 -11.31
C PHE A 239 -5.94 1.32 -10.49
N SER A 240 -6.44 1.42 -9.26
CA SER A 240 -6.62 0.28 -8.36
C SER A 240 -8.01 0.35 -7.73
N LEU A 241 -8.76 -0.73 -7.84
CA LEU A 241 -9.99 -0.97 -7.11
C LEU A 241 -9.68 -1.93 -5.96
N ASN A 242 -10.06 -1.58 -4.74
CA ASN A 242 -9.96 -2.51 -3.62
C ASN A 242 -11.18 -3.43 -3.64
N THR A 243 -10.93 -4.71 -3.39
CA THR A 243 -11.95 -5.74 -3.32
C THR A 243 -11.69 -6.63 -2.12
N GLU A 244 -12.73 -7.20 -1.55
CA GLU A 244 -12.67 -8.02 -0.33
C GLU A 244 -13.68 -9.15 -0.44
N VAL A 245 -13.29 -10.37 -0.08
CA VAL A 245 -14.23 -11.46 0.11
C VAL A 245 -14.84 -11.31 1.49
N THR A 246 -16.09 -10.89 1.57
CA THR A 246 -16.80 -10.61 2.83
C THR A 246 -17.68 -11.76 3.30
N GLU A 247 -18.09 -12.61 2.37
CA GLU A 247 -18.99 -13.72 2.62
C GLU A 247 -18.49 -15.01 1.94
N SER A 248 -18.83 -16.15 2.53
CA SER A 248 -18.64 -17.46 1.94
C SER A 248 -19.99 -18.18 1.83
N PRO A 249 -20.24 -18.88 0.74
CA PRO A 249 -21.44 -19.72 0.63
C PRO A 249 -21.32 -21.01 1.46
N VAL A 250 -20.20 -21.18 2.17
CA VAL A 250 -20.01 -22.28 3.11
C VAL A 250 -19.69 -21.68 4.48
N GLU A 251 -20.45 -22.12 5.49
CA GLU A 251 -20.18 -21.83 6.89
C GLU A 251 -19.51 -23.06 7.50
N LEU A 252 -18.49 -22.82 8.32
CA LEU A 252 -17.77 -23.87 9.06
C LEU A 252 -17.65 -23.46 10.53
N ASN A 253 -18.16 -24.30 11.43
CA ASN A 253 -17.99 -24.17 12.86
C ASN A 253 -17.11 -25.31 13.36
N ILE A 254 -16.06 -24.99 14.12
CA ILE A 254 -15.10 -25.96 14.63
C ILE A 254 -15.17 -25.96 16.16
N LYS A 255 -15.45 -27.12 16.73
CA LYS A 255 -15.41 -27.38 18.15
C LYS A 255 -14.17 -28.22 18.44
N ALA A 256 -13.28 -27.70 19.24
CA ALA A 256 -12.05 -28.38 19.66
C ALA A 256 -11.72 -28.04 21.11
N ILE A 257 -10.87 -28.84 21.72
CA ILE A 257 -10.30 -28.55 23.04
C ILE A 257 -9.14 -27.55 22.80
N GLU A 258 -9.18 -26.41 23.49
CA GLU A 258 -8.18 -25.34 23.31
C GLU A 258 -6.82 -25.67 23.95
N GLU A 259 -6.79 -26.50 24.98
CA GLU A 259 -5.59 -26.91 25.71
C GLU A 259 -5.42 -28.44 25.64
N VAL A 260 -4.34 -28.90 24.99
CA VAL A 260 -4.10 -30.33 24.74
C VAL A 260 -2.75 -30.75 25.32
N VAL A 261 -2.74 -31.93 25.93
CA VAL A 261 -1.49 -32.57 26.35
C VAL A 261 -0.90 -33.35 25.17
N PRO A 262 0.35 -33.10 24.77
CA PRO A 262 1.00 -33.86 23.69
C PRO A 262 0.95 -35.38 23.93
N GLY A 263 0.69 -36.14 22.87
CA GLY A 263 0.54 -37.58 22.92
C GLY A 263 -0.84 -38.08 23.39
N THR A 264 -1.77 -37.18 23.78
CA THR A 264 -3.15 -37.57 24.06
C THR A 264 -4.02 -37.43 22.83
N GLU A 265 -4.98 -38.34 22.67
CA GLU A 265 -5.95 -38.22 21.58
C GLU A 265 -6.85 -37.01 21.80
N THR A 266 -7.01 -36.21 20.77
CA THR A 266 -7.92 -35.07 20.72
C THR A 266 -8.84 -35.21 19.53
N GLU A 267 -10.00 -34.56 19.58
CA GLU A 267 -10.92 -34.55 18.45
C GLU A 267 -11.32 -33.13 18.04
N PHE A 268 -11.48 -32.95 16.74
CA PHE A 268 -12.03 -31.77 16.10
C PHE A 268 -13.38 -32.13 15.52
N ILE A 269 -14.41 -31.43 15.98
CA ILE A 269 -15.77 -31.58 15.45
C ILE A 269 -16.05 -30.40 14.53
N LEU A 270 -16.21 -30.68 13.25
CA LEU A 270 -16.50 -29.71 12.23
C LEU A 270 -17.97 -29.82 11.84
N GLU A 271 -18.73 -28.77 12.08
CA GLU A 271 -20.12 -28.62 11.65
C GLU A 271 -20.15 -27.58 10.52
N PHE A 272 -20.78 -27.90 9.39
CA PHE A 272 -20.78 -27.01 8.24
C PHE A 272 -22.17 -26.93 7.59
N THR A 273 -22.42 -25.80 6.92
CA THR A 273 -23.55 -25.61 6.02
C THR A 273 -23.06 -25.14 4.65
N VAL A 274 -23.68 -25.64 3.63
CA VAL A 274 -23.37 -25.28 2.22
C VAL A 274 -24.64 -24.71 1.60
N ALA A 275 -24.54 -23.54 0.96
CA ALA A 275 -25.63 -22.94 0.23
C ALA A 275 -26.05 -23.83 -0.94
N ASP A 276 -27.36 -23.94 -1.18
CA ASP A 276 -27.96 -24.85 -2.16
C ASP A 276 -27.45 -24.62 -3.60
N GLU A 277 -26.98 -23.39 -3.89
CA GLU A 277 -26.54 -22.98 -5.22
C GLU A 277 -25.22 -23.62 -5.68
N ILE A 278 -24.37 -24.08 -4.73
CA ILE A 278 -23.05 -24.59 -5.08
C ILE A 278 -23.01 -26.11 -5.11
N GLY A 279 -23.84 -26.79 -4.34
CA GLY A 279 -23.79 -28.25 -4.17
C GLY A 279 -22.54 -28.70 -3.39
N ARG A 280 -22.45 -29.96 -3.05
CA ARG A 280 -21.37 -30.55 -2.24
C ARG A 280 -20.38 -31.40 -3.02
N ASP A 281 -20.73 -31.79 -4.24
CA ASP A 281 -20.05 -32.84 -4.98
C ASP A 281 -18.57 -32.54 -5.27
N ASN A 282 -18.27 -31.25 -5.47
CA ASN A 282 -16.92 -30.78 -5.77
C ASN A 282 -16.27 -30.02 -4.60
N LEU A 283 -16.83 -30.15 -3.40
CA LEU A 283 -16.29 -29.51 -2.19
C LEU A 283 -15.62 -30.51 -1.27
N ALA A 284 -14.58 -30.08 -0.58
CA ALA A 284 -13.90 -30.83 0.44
C ALA A 284 -13.44 -29.94 1.59
N ILE A 285 -13.28 -30.54 2.77
CA ILE A 285 -12.55 -29.93 3.88
C ILE A 285 -11.11 -30.42 3.81
N MET A 286 -10.18 -29.50 3.85
CA MET A 286 -8.75 -29.74 3.89
C MET A 286 -8.19 -29.22 5.22
N LEU A 287 -7.44 -30.06 5.92
CA LEU A 287 -6.68 -29.67 7.10
C LEU A 287 -5.22 -29.50 6.73
N GLU A 288 -4.63 -28.36 7.09
CA GLU A 288 -3.18 -28.16 7.08
C GLU A 288 -2.65 -28.46 8.48
N PRO A 289 -2.06 -29.66 8.70
CA PRO A 289 -1.62 -30.04 10.03
C PRO A 289 -0.40 -29.22 10.46
N SER A 290 -0.33 -28.89 11.73
CA SER A 290 0.77 -28.15 12.34
C SER A 290 1.10 -28.74 13.72
N GLY A 291 2.24 -28.36 14.30
CA GLY A 291 2.62 -28.76 15.66
C GLY A 291 2.83 -30.26 15.86
N GLY A 292 3.16 -31.00 14.79
CA GLY A 292 3.31 -32.45 14.87
C GLY A 292 1.99 -33.19 15.05
N PHE A 293 0.86 -32.63 14.55
CA PHE A 293 -0.43 -33.31 14.55
C PHE A 293 -0.40 -34.52 13.63
N ALA A 294 -0.76 -35.67 14.16
CA ALA A 294 -0.92 -36.90 13.45
C ALA A 294 -2.37 -37.42 13.59
N LYS A 295 -3.05 -37.61 12.45
CA LYS A 295 -4.41 -38.14 12.40
C LYS A 295 -4.42 -39.60 12.86
N THR A 296 -5.33 -39.96 13.76
CA THR A 296 -5.57 -41.35 14.18
C THR A 296 -6.87 -41.93 13.60
N GLY A 297 -7.82 -41.08 13.20
CA GLY A 297 -9.08 -41.48 12.60
C GLY A 297 -9.96 -40.31 12.19
N SER A 298 -11.03 -40.62 11.48
CA SER A 298 -12.09 -39.67 11.13
C SER A 298 -13.43 -40.37 10.97
N SER A 299 -14.55 -39.63 11.08
CA SER A 299 -15.90 -40.17 10.93
C SER A 299 -16.26 -40.60 9.51
N ILE A 300 -15.54 -40.14 8.51
CA ILE A 300 -15.59 -40.54 7.11
C ILE A 300 -14.18 -40.79 6.60
N ASP A 301 -14.05 -41.57 5.55
CA ASP A 301 -12.76 -41.81 4.93
C ASP A 301 -12.19 -40.55 4.29
N SER A 302 -10.89 -40.30 4.48
CA SER A 302 -10.16 -39.25 3.78
C SER A 302 -9.85 -39.68 2.36
N ASP A 303 -9.42 -38.72 1.54
CA ASP A 303 -8.96 -38.97 0.20
C ASP A 303 -7.75 -39.92 0.19
N GLU A 304 -7.64 -40.77 -0.86
CA GLU A 304 -6.56 -41.77 -0.95
C GLU A 304 -5.17 -41.15 -1.12
N GLU A 305 -5.09 -39.99 -1.78
CA GLU A 305 -3.83 -39.31 -2.04
C GLU A 305 -3.46 -38.29 -0.94
N ASN A 306 -4.49 -37.77 -0.21
CA ASN A 306 -4.32 -36.82 0.86
C ASN A 306 -5.11 -37.16 2.10
N GLU A 307 -4.46 -37.72 3.10
CA GLU A 307 -5.08 -38.15 4.36
C GLU A 307 -5.73 -37.01 5.18
N TYR A 308 -5.46 -35.74 4.81
CA TYR A 308 -6.03 -34.55 5.45
C TYR A 308 -7.08 -33.86 4.56
N LEU A 309 -7.65 -34.57 3.59
CA LEU A 309 -8.70 -34.10 2.71
C LEU A 309 -9.94 -34.97 2.82
N TRP A 310 -11.11 -34.38 3.00
CA TRP A 310 -12.40 -35.11 3.15
C TRP A 310 -13.43 -34.50 2.19
N SER A 311 -13.99 -35.31 1.33
CA SER A 311 -15.06 -34.90 0.40
C SER A 311 -16.35 -34.60 1.18
N LEU A 312 -16.98 -33.46 0.93
CA LEU A 312 -18.26 -33.10 1.54
C LEU A 312 -19.43 -33.91 1.01
N ALA A 313 -19.29 -34.51 -0.20
CA ALA A 313 -20.27 -35.46 -0.74
C ALA A 313 -20.40 -36.71 0.12
N SER A 314 -19.33 -37.13 0.78
CA SER A 314 -19.30 -38.33 1.63
C SER A 314 -19.85 -38.10 3.03
N VAL A 315 -20.12 -36.82 3.43
CA VAL A 315 -20.67 -36.51 4.74
C VAL A 315 -22.19 -36.68 4.74
N GLY A 316 -22.71 -37.34 5.78
CA GLY A 316 -24.15 -37.59 5.94
C GLY A 316 -24.97 -36.29 6.17
N GLU A 317 -26.29 -36.48 6.37
CA GLU A 317 -27.25 -35.36 6.54
C GLU A 317 -26.97 -34.50 7.75
N GLU A 318 -26.23 -34.97 8.75
CA GLU A 318 -25.85 -34.22 9.95
C GLU A 318 -24.85 -33.09 9.67
N ASN A 319 -24.24 -33.04 8.49
CA ASN A 319 -23.22 -32.03 8.12
C ASN A 319 -22.07 -31.94 9.12
N LYS A 320 -21.65 -33.07 9.63
CA LYS A 320 -20.67 -33.17 10.68
C LYS A 320 -19.51 -34.08 10.28
N LEU A 321 -18.31 -33.57 10.43
CA LEU A 321 -17.06 -34.32 10.28
C LEU A 321 -16.34 -34.32 11.61
N VAL A 322 -15.92 -35.49 12.09
CA VAL A 322 -15.10 -35.64 13.30
C VAL A 322 -13.72 -36.14 12.87
N ILE A 323 -12.68 -35.43 13.28
CA ILE A 323 -11.28 -35.78 13.04
C ILE A 323 -10.62 -36.05 14.38
N LYS A 324 -9.94 -37.19 14.50
CA LYS A 324 -9.20 -37.58 15.71
C LYS A 324 -7.70 -37.61 15.40
N GLY A 325 -6.91 -37.24 16.38
CA GLY A 325 -5.46 -37.26 16.26
C GLY A 325 -4.76 -36.92 17.56
N SER A 326 -3.46 -36.86 17.50
CA SER A 326 -2.63 -36.44 18.64
C SER A 326 -1.52 -35.51 18.17
N PHE A 327 -1.08 -34.63 19.06
CA PHE A 327 0.06 -33.74 18.81
C PHE A 327 1.33 -34.39 19.35
N ASN A 328 2.33 -34.51 18.49
CA ASN A 328 3.66 -35.01 18.83
C ASN A 328 4.72 -34.02 18.35
N PRO A 329 4.83 -32.85 18.98
CA PRO A 329 5.72 -31.79 18.53
C PRO A 329 7.18 -32.18 18.68
N GLU A 330 7.99 -31.83 17.67
CA GLU A 330 9.44 -31.87 17.77
C GLU A 330 9.92 -30.65 18.55
N GLY A 331 10.36 -30.87 19.82
CA GLY A 331 10.84 -29.78 20.67
C GLY A 331 9.74 -29.13 21.52
N SER A 332 10.02 -27.95 22.05
CA SER A 332 9.13 -27.20 22.94
C SER A 332 8.24 -26.24 22.12
N VAL A 333 7.11 -26.71 21.65
CA VAL A 333 6.08 -25.90 20.99
C VAL A 333 4.95 -25.67 21.99
N GLU A 334 4.54 -24.42 22.21
CA GLU A 334 3.49 -24.07 23.17
C GLU A 334 2.17 -23.77 22.46
N ASP A 335 2.20 -23.00 21.36
CA ASP A 335 1.01 -22.60 20.62
C ASP A 335 1.08 -23.15 19.19
N VAL A 336 0.02 -23.81 18.77
CA VAL A 336 -0.11 -24.44 17.46
C VAL A 336 -1.34 -23.87 16.76
N LYS A 337 -1.19 -23.44 15.53
CA LYS A 337 -2.30 -23.04 14.67
C LYS A 337 -2.71 -24.20 13.77
N MET A 338 -3.96 -24.59 13.87
CA MET A 338 -4.58 -25.56 12.96
C MET A 338 -5.42 -24.80 11.93
N ILE A 339 -5.19 -25.08 10.67
CA ILE A 339 -5.86 -24.36 9.56
C ILE A 339 -6.78 -25.36 8.85
N PHE A 340 -8.07 -25.04 8.86
CA PHE A 340 -9.09 -25.79 8.16
C PHE A 340 -9.58 -24.96 6.97
N LYS A 341 -9.54 -25.54 5.77
CA LYS A 341 -9.99 -24.90 4.54
C LYS A 341 -11.16 -25.66 3.96
N VAL A 342 -12.18 -24.91 3.51
CA VAL A 342 -13.16 -25.48 2.59
C VAL A 342 -12.68 -25.14 1.19
N VAL A 343 -12.42 -26.18 0.42
CA VAL A 343 -11.87 -26.09 -0.93
C VAL A 343 -12.82 -26.71 -1.93
N GLY A 344 -12.73 -26.28 -3.18
CA GLY A 344 -13.53 -26.83 -4.26
C GLY A 344 -12.81 -26.83 -5.59
N TRP A 345 -13.30 -27.62 -6.51
CA TRP A 345 -12.79 -27.74 -7.88
C TRP A 345 -13.87 -27.40 -8.89
N LYS A 346 -13.46 -26.99 -10.08
CA LYS A 346 -14.40 -26.72 -11.18
C LYS A 346 -15.01 -28.01 -11.72
N ASP A 347 -14.26 -29.08 -11.66
CA ASP A 347 -14.65 -30.42 -12.16
C ASP A 347 -14.30 -31.50 -11.14
N SER A 348 -14.87 -32.70 -11.35
CA SER A 348 -14.65 -33.85 -10.48
C SER A 348 -13.27 -34.51 -10.65
N GLU A 349 -12.53 -34.17 -11.70
CA GLU A 349 -11.22 -34.79 -12.00
C GLU A 349 -10.08 -34.20 -11.17
N ARG A 350 -10.32 -33.04 -10.49
CA ARG A 350 -9.38 -32.38 -9.54
C ARG A 350 -7.98 -32.17 -10.12
N GLN A 351 -7.89 -31.93 -11.43
CA GLN A 351 -6.60 -31.77 -12.13
C GLN A 351 -5.87 -30.47 -11.85
N VAL A 352 -6.52 -29.53 -11.20
CA VAL A 352 -6.00 -28.18 -10.92
C VAL A 352 -6.01 -27.96 -9.41
N ASP A 353 -5.15 -27.07 -8.91
CA ASP A 353 -5.17 -26.66 -7.51
C ASP A 353 -6.58 -26.19 -7.10
N PRO A 354 -7.05 -26.56 -5.91
CA PRO A 354 -8.39 -26.23 -5.46
C PRO A 354 -8.55 -24.73 -5.17
N TYR A 355 -9.76 -24.23 -5.40
CA TYR A 355 -10.17 -22.90 -4.99
C TYR A 355 -10.55 -22.90 -3.50
N VAL A 356 -10.11 -21.89 -2.74
CA VAL A 356 -10.43 -21.78 -1.31
C VAL A 356 -11.69 -20.93 -1.14
N TYR A 357 -12.77 -21.53 -0.64
CA TYR A 357 -14.01 -20.84 -0.31
C TYR A 357 -14.01 -20.24 1.08
N LEU A 358 -13.32 -20.90 2.01
CA LEU A 358 -13.24 -20.48 3.40
C LEU A 358 -11.94 -21.00 4.01
N ASN A 359 -11.30 -20.16 4.80
CA ASN A 359 -10.16 -20.52 5.65
C ASN A 359 -10.53 -20.23 7.09
N LYS A 360 -10.35 -21.20 7.98
CA LYS A 360 -10.61 -21.06 9.40
C LYS A 360 -9.42 -21.53 10.21
N GLU A 361 -8.89 -20.63 11.03
CA GLU A 361 -7.78 -20.92 11.93
C GLU A 361 -8.32 -21.14 13.34
N ILE A 362 -7.74 -22.10 14.05
CA ILE A 362 -7.93 -22.29 15.49
C ILE A 362 -6.58 -22.39 16.17
N ASP A 363 -6.47 -21.77 17.34
CA ASP A 363 -5.27 -21.82 18.16
C ASP A 363 -5.43 -22.96 19.19
N ILE A 364 -4.45 -23.86 19.24
CA ILE A 364 -4.37 -24.96 20.21
C ILE A 364 -3.13 -24.74 21.06
N LYS A 365 -3.31 -24.71 22.36
CA LYS A 365 -2.22 -24.61 23.31
C LYS A 365 -1.76 -25.98 23.73
N LEU A 366 -0.51 -26.30 23.46
CA LEU A 366 0.09 -27.55 23.92
C LEU A 366 0.62 -27.38 25.37
N LEU A 367 0.02 -28.13 26.27
CA LEU A 367 0.39 -28.10 27.68
C LEU A 367 1.73 -28.83 27.87
N LYS A 368 2.68 -28.19 28.54
CA LYS A 368 3.90 -28.87 29.00
C LYS A 368 3.55 -29.77 30.16
N THR A 369 3.77 -31.06 30.00
CA THR A 369 3.65 -31.99 31.13
C THR A 369 4.96 -32.00 31.87
N ASP A 370 4.95 -31.44 33.08
CA ASP A 370 6.12 -31.47 33.96
C ASP A 370 6.34 -32.88 34.60
N LEU A 371 5.39 -33.77 34.44
CA LEU A 371 5.45 -35.12 35.03
C LEU A 371 5.18 -36.17 33.94
N ALA A 372 6.20 -36.95 33.62
CA ALA A 372 6.04 -38.16 32.80
C ALA A 372 5.76 -39.37 33.72
N VAL A 373 4.69 -40.09 33.39
CA VAL A 373 4.27 -41.30 34.11
C VAL A 373 4.36 -42.50 33.17
N ASN A 374 5.20 -43.45 33.48
CA ASN A 374 5.27 -44.72 32.77
C ASN A 374 4.76 -45.83 33.67
N LEU A 375 3.71 -46.51 33.24
CA LEU A 375 3.17 -47.69 33.88
C LEU A 375 3.64 -48.94 33.10
N ALA A 376 4.35 -49.81 33.80
CA ALA A 376 4.71 -51.12 33.24
C ALA A 376 4.04 -52.23 34.03
N ILE A 377 3.46 -53.21 33.36
CA ILE A 377 2.88 -54.43 33.95
C ILE A 377 3.70 -55.61 33.48
N ASN A 378 4.22 -56.41 34.37
CA ASN A 378 5.13 -57.52 34.09
C ASN A 378 6.34 -57.08 33.21
N GLY A 379 6.77 -55.83 33.37
CA GLY A 379 7.90 -55.24 32.59
C GLY A 379 7.52 -54.76 31.19
N SER A 380 6.27 -54.85 30.75
CA SER A 380 5.77 -54.32 29.46
C SER A 380 5.15 -52.95 29.67
N LEU A 381 5.45 -52.01 28.73
CA LEU A 381 4.82 -50.70 28.63
C LEU A 381 3.64 -50.68 27.64
N SER A 382 3.39 -51.77 26.95
CA SER A 382 2.31 -51.99 26.00
C SER A 382 1.25 -52.90 26.55
N ASP A 383 0.15 -53.05 25.80
CA ASP A 383 -0.92 -54.00 26.17
C ASP A 383 -0.37 -55.43 26.37
N ILE A 384 -0.81 -56.05 27.46
CA ILE A 384 -0.44 -57.42 27.78
C ILE A 384 -1.69 -58.26 27.92
N THR A 385 -1.58 -59.52 27.54
CA THR A 385 -2.60 -60.55 27.81
C THR A 385 -2.20 -61.29 29.09
N VAL A 386 -3.11 -61.40 30.05
CA VAL A 386 -2.89 -62.11 31.30
C VAL A 386 -3.94 -63.20 31.49
N GLU A 387 -3.58 -64.26 32.20
CA GLU A 387 -4.50 -65.34 32.54
C GLU A 387 -5.17 -65.07 33.92
N PRO A 388 -6.41 -65.51 34.12
CA PRO A 388 -7.07 -65.38 35.41
C PRO A 388 -6.31 -66.08 36.51
N GLY A 389 -5.92 -65.30 37.57
CA GLY A 389 -5.15 -65.77 38.70
C GLY A 389 -3.62 -65.54 38.60
N GLU A 390 -3.14 -64.97 37.52
CA GLU A 390 -1.76 -64.60 37.35
C GLU A 390 -1.40 -63.40 38.28
N ILE A 391 -0.21 -63.44 38.89
CA ILE A 391 0.29 -62.36 39.72
C ILE A 391 0.90 -61.29 38.80
N LEU A 392 0.35 -60.07 38.86
CA LEU A 392 0.83 -58.95 38.11
C LEU A 392 1.83 -58.12 38.89
N ASN A 393 3.02 -57.95 38.34
CA ASN A 393 4.01 -57.03 38.87
C ASN A 393 3.85 -55.66 38.15
N THR A 394 3.36 -54.68 38.93
CA THR A 394 3.16 -53.33 38.38
C THR A 394 4.28 -52.40 38.82
N SER A 395 4.89 -51.71 37.86
CA SER A 395 5.91 -50.72 38.10
C SER A 395 5.44 -49.38 37.57
N VAL A 396 5.45 -48.34 38.42
CA VAL A 396 5.16 -46.95 38.02
C VAL A 396 6.43 -46.14 38.12
N VAL A 397 6.87 -45.61 36.99
CA VAL A 397 8.04 -44.72 36.94
C VAL A 397 7.54 -43.30 36.71
N LEU A 398 7.81 -42.43 37.68
CA LEU A 398 7.54 -41.01 37.61
C LEU A 398 8.81 -40.28 37.29
N ARG A 399 8.80 -39.45 36.28
CA ARG A 399 9.92 -38.59 35.88
C ARG A 399 9.45 -37.15 35.85
N ASN A 400 10.13 -36.27 36.59
CA ASN A 400 9.98 -34.84 36.38
C ASN A 400 10.65 -34.49 35.07
N ALA A 401 9.87 -34.08 34.04
CA ALA A 401 10.33 -33.63 32.73
C ALA A 401 10.38 -32.10 32.63
N GLY A 402 9.80 -31.40 33.63
CA GLY A 402 9.79 -29.94 33.70
C GLY A 402 11.05 -29.35 34.37
N GLU A 403 11.19 -28.04 34.26
CA GLU A 403 12.31 -27.29 34.83
C GLU A 403 12.12 -27.02 36.34
N ALA A 404 10.88 -27.02 36.83
CA ALA A 404 10.55 -26.74 38.20
C ALA A 404 10.44 -28.03 39.07
N PRO A 405 10.87 -28.02 40.35
CA PRO A 405 10.71 -29.16 41.23
C PRO A 405 9.24 -29.38 41.60
N LEU A 406 8.72 -30.58 41.33
CA LEU A 406 7.36 -30.98 41.70
C LEU A 406 7.29 -31.24 43.21
N LYS A 407 6.25 -30.71 43.86
CA LYS A 407 6.01 -30.90 45.30
C LYS A 407 4.71 -31.67 45.53
N ASN A 408 4.67 -32.49 46.57
CA ASN A 408 3.47 -33.24 47.00
C ASN A 408 2.89 -34.19 45.93
N VAL A 409 3.75 -34.83 45.16
CA VAL A 409 3.33 -35.84 44.18
C VAL A 409 2.89 -37.08 44.96
N SER A 410 1.66 -37.57 44.77
CA SER A 410 1.17 -38.83 45.36
C SER A 410 0.75 -39.79 44.23
N VAL A 411 1.15 -41.04 44.35
CA VAL A 411 0.73 -42.14 43.49
C VAL A 411 -0.25 -42.99 44.22
N ARG A 412 -1.41 -43.22 43.60
CA ARG A 412 -2.41 -44.20 44.11
C ARG A 412 -2.63 -45.24 43.03
N LEU A 413 -2.43 -46.49 43.38
CA LEU A 413 -2.73 -47.65 42.54
C LEU A 413 -4.05 -48.24 42.97
#